data_4b325fc6bc5fe31e5fb970277424b9da
#
_entry.id   4b325fc6bc5fe31e5fb970277424b9da
#
_cell.length_a   1.000
_cell.length_b   1.000
_cell.length_c   1.000
_cell.angle_alpha   90.00
_cell.angle_beta   90.00
_cell.angle_gamma   90.00
#
_symmetry.space_group_name_H-M   'P 1'
#
loop_
_entity.id
_entity.type
_entity.pdbx_description
1 polymer ?
#
loop_
_entity_poly.entity_id
_entity_poly.type
_entity_poly.pdbx_seq_one_letter_code
_entity_poly.pdbx_strand_id
1 'polypeptide(L)'
;MEPSVINPIYSLLSLIFWFIFFFLFLMPALRRYSLNKAREALISALEKKRKSRVITLIHRQESVGFFGIPFIRYINIEDSEQVLRAIRLTPPDMPIDLIIHTPGGLALASTQIANALVRHKGPVRVIVPHYAMSGGTLIALAADEIIMDPNAVLGPVDPQLQGIPAASILKVLEKKDIKDIEDHTLIIADVAQKAIDQMVNYVGWLLMENGMEEEKAKAIAQELATGK
;
A
#
# COMPACT_ATOMS: atom_id res chain seq x y z
N MET A 1 -10.59 66.24 16.64
CA MET A 1 -10.46 64.84 16.17
C MET A 1 -11.29 63.96 17.09
N GLU A 2 -12.49 63.58 16.68
CA GLU A 2 -13.28 62.64 17.41
C GLU A 2 -12.62 61.27 17.37
N PRO A 3 -12.48 60.58 18.50
CA PRO A 3 -12.02 59.17 18.49
C PRO A 3 -13.09 58.36 17.76
N SER A 4 -12.71 57.77 16.65
CA SER A 4 -13.55 56.83 15.91
C SER A 4 -13.99 55.74 16.88
N VAL A 5 -15.23 55.77 17.31
CA VAL A 5 -15.86 54.71 18.08
C VAL A 5 -15.89 53.48 17.18
N ILE A 6 -14.89 52.62 17.29
CA ILE A 6 -14.90 51.32 16.64
C ILE A 6 -16.18 50.64 17.10
N ASN A 7 -17.12 50.48 16.18
CA ASN A 7 -18.44 49.94 16.49
C ASN A 7 -18.23 48.57 17.16
N PRO A 8 -18.72 48.34 18.39
CA PRO A 8 -18.51 47.11 19.15
C PRO A 8 -18.94 45.86 18.38
N ILE A 9 -19.84 46.02 17.41
CA ILE A 9 -20.26 44.96 16.50
C ILE A 9 -19.13 44.51 15.63
N TYR A 10 -18.30 45.42 15.07
CA TYR A 10 -17.15 45.03 14.22
C TYR A 10 -16.05 44.33 15.03
N SER A 11 -15.82 44.74 16.29
CA SER A 11 -14.86 44.06 17.15
C SER A 11 -15.36 42.65 17.53
N LEU A 12 -16.65 42.47 17.79
CA LEU A 12 -17.25 41.16 18.06
C LEU A 12 -17.18 40.25 16.82
N LEU A 13 -17.52 40.75 15.64
CA LEU A 13 -17.41 40.01 14.37
C LEU A 13 -15.97 39.60 14.08
N SER A 14 -15.02 40.48 14.34
CA SER A 14 -13.60 40.18 14.21
C SER A 14 -13.16 39.05 15.16
N LEU A 15 -13.56 39.09 16.42
CA LEU A 15 -13.27 38.02 17.37
C LEU A 15 -13.86 36.68 16.96
N ILE A 16 -15.11 36.66 16.49
CA ILE A 16 -15.77 35.46 15.98
C ILE A 16 -15.01 34.92 14.75
N PHE A 17 -14.62 35.79 13.82
CA PHE A 17 -13.83 35.41 12.65
C PHE A 17 -12.50 34.76 13.05
N TRP A 18 -11.75 35.38 13.97
CA TRP A 18 -10.46 34.84 14.42
C TRP A 18 -10.64 33.55 15.21
N PHE A 19 -11.71 33.43 15.99
CA PHE A 19 -12.02 32.18 16.70
C PHE A 19 -12.33 31.04 15.71
N ILE A 20 -13.17 31.30 14.71
CA ILE A 20 -13.49 30.33 13.65
C ILE A 20 -12.22 29.98 12.86
N PHE A 21 -11.42 30.96 12.47
CA PHE A 21 -10.15 30.74 11.77
C PHE A 21 -9.20 29.87 12.59
N PHE A 22 -9.05 30.14 13.88
CA PHE A 22 -8.21 29.34 14.77
C PHE A 22 -8.67 27.87 14.81
N PHE A 23 -9.96 27.63 15.04
CA PHE A 23 -10.49 26.27 15.16
C PHE A 23 -10.53 25.51 13.83
N LEU A 24 -10.84 26.17 12.72
CA LEU A 24 -10.93 25.51 11.42
C LEU A 24 -9.57 25.30 10.75
N PHE A 25 -8.61 26.20 10.95
CA PHE A 25 -7.34 26.16 10.21
C PHE A 25 -6.12 25.92 11.11
N LEU A 26 -5.98 26.66 12.19
CA LEU A 26 -4.77 26.58 13.01
C LEU A 26 -4.74 25.35 13.92
N MET A 27 -5.84 25.02 14.59
CA MET A 27 -5.92 23.84 15.46
C MET A 27 -5.67 22.52 14.70
N PRO A 28 -6.29 22.25 13.53
CA PRO A 28 -5.97 21.06 12.76
C PRO A 28 -4.52 21.01 12.27
N ALA A 29 -3.93 22.17 11.90
CA ALA A 29 -2.53 22.25 11.48
C ALA A 29 -1.58 21.91 12.65
N LEU A 30 -1.80 22.49 13.83
CA LEU A 30 -1.03 22.18 15.03
C LEU A 30 -1.17 20.70 15.44
N ARG A 31 -2.38 20.15 15.37
CA ARG A 31 -2.63 18.74 15.65
C ARG A 31 -1.90 17.83 14.66
N ARG A 32 -1.92 18.13 13.36
CA ARG A 32 -1.18 17.38 12.34
C ARG A 32 0.34 17.45 12.62
N TYR A 33 0.86 18.62 12.93
CA TYR A 33 2.28 18.80 13.28
C TYR A 33 2.67 17.96 14.49
N SER A 34 1.90 18.01 15.58
CA SER A 34 2.13 17.22 16.79
C SER A 34 2.09 15.71 16.51
N LEU A 35 1.11 15.24 15.73
CA LEU A 35 0.99 13.84 15.33
C LEU A 35 2.18 13.38 14.48
N ASN A 36 2.64 14.20 13.54
CA ASN A 36 3.81 13.86 12.73
C ASN A 36 5.08 13.77 13.57
N LYS A 37 5.29 14.72 14.49
CA LYS A 37 6.41 14.64 15.45
C LYS A 37 6.36 13.40 16.32
N ALA A 38 5.18 13.02 16.81
CA ALA A 38 5.02 11.79 17.59
C ALA A 38 5.34 10.54 16.76
N ARG A 39 4.90 10.49 15.49
CA ARG A 39 5.23 9.40 14.56
C ARG A 39 6.73 9.30 14.30
N GLU A 40 7.38 10.43 13.99
CA GLU A 40 8.83 10.49 13.78
C GLU A 40 9.59 9.97 15.02
N ALA A 41 9.17 10.38 16.23
CA ALA A 41 9.78 9.92 17.47
C ALA A 41 9.61 8.40 17.68
N LEU A 42 8.42 7.84 17.38
CA LEU A 42 8.15 6.41 17.48
C LEU A 42 8.98 5.61 16.46
N ILE A 43 9.05 6.07 15.20
CA ILE A 43 9.87 5.44 14.16
C ILE A 43 11.35 5.45 14.60
N SER A 44 11.87 6.60 15.04
CA SER A 44 13.25 6.71 15.50
C SER A 44 13.56 5.82 16.72
N ALA A 45 12.62 5.70 17.66
CA ALA A 45 12.76 4.80 18.80
C ALA A 45 12.80 3.32 18.34
N LEU A 46 11.97 2.95 17.37
CA LEU A 46 11.95 1.62 16.80
C LEU A 46 13.23 1.31 16.03
N GLU A 47 13.74 2.25 15.21
CA GLU A 47 15.02 2.13 14.50
C GLU A 47 16.18 1.87 15.46
N LYS A 48 16.25 2.64 16.56
CA LYS A 48 17.29 2.45 17.60
C LYS A 48 17.18 1.08 18.27
N LYS A 49 15.96 0.64 18.59
CA LYS A 49 15.73 -0.65 19.26
C LYS A 49 16.06 -1.83 18.35
N ARG A 50 15.69 -1.75 17.06
CA ARG A 50 15.88 -2.84 16.10
C ARG A 50 17.18 -2.75 15.32
N LYS A 51 17.90 -1.64 15.42
CA LYS A 51 19.12 -1.34 14.66
C LYS A 51 18.91 -1.50 13.15
N SER A 52 17.80 -0.96 12.66
CA SER A 52 17.33 -1.08 11.28
C SER A 52 16.81 0.27 10.76
N ARG A 53 16.70 0.43 9.46
CA ARG A 53 15.88 1.49 8.85
C ARG A 53 14.42 1.07 8.90
N VAL A 54 13.56 1.90 9.47
CA VAL A 54 12.12 1.67 9.50
C VAL A 54 11.44 2.48 8.40
N ILE A 55 10.77 1.79 7.48
CA ILE A 55 9.96 2.38 6.41
C ILE A 55 8.51 2.02 6.69
N THR A 56 7.58 2.95 6.45
CA THR A 56 6.14 2.70 6.65
C THR A 56 5.36 2.91 5.37
N LEU A 57 4.52 1.95 4.99
CA LEU A 57 3.58 2.02 3.89
C LEU A 57 2.18 1.68 4.42
N ILE A 58 1.44 2.71 4.83
CA ILE A 58 0.19 2.55 5.57
C ILE A 58 -0.96 3.27 4.85
N HIS A 59 -1.89 2.50 4.29
CA HIS A 59 -3.10 2.96 3.64
C HIS A 59 -4.33 2.66 4.51
N ARG A 60 -4.72 3.62 5.34
CA ARG A 60 -5.93 3.48 6.17
C ARG A 60 -7.17 3.76 5.32
N GLN A 61 -8.09 2.82 5.31
CA GLN A 61 -9.35 2.92 4.57
C GLN A 61 -10.43 3.70 5.34
N GLU A 62 -10.27 3.83 6.66
CA GLU A 62 -11.22 4.52 7.54
C GLU A 62 -11.04 6.05 7.54
N SER A 63 -10.16 6.60 6.70
CA SER A 63 -9.98 8.04 6.62
C SER A 63 -11.17 8.69 5.92
N VAL A 64 -12.00 9.39 6.69
CA VAL A 64 -13.12 10.18 6.18
C VAL A 64 -12.59 11.52 5.67
N GLY A 65 -12.86 11.85 4.40
CA GLY A 65 -12.55 13.15 3.81
C GLY A 65 -13.41 14.28 4.37
N PHE A 66 -13.10 15.50 3.94
CA PHE A 66 -13.71 16.76 4.45
C PHE A 66 -15.26 16.83 4.34
N PHE A 67 -15.88 16.01 3.47
CA PHE A 67 -17.34 15.91 3.31
C PHE A 67 -17.92 14.54 3.66
N GLY A 68 -17.24 13.74 4.49
CA GLY A 68 -17.73 12.40 4.83
C GLY A 68 -17.53 11.35 3.75
N ILE A 69 -16.83 11.68 2.65
CA ILE A 69 -16.51 10.75 1.57
C ILE A 69 -15.28 9.94 1.98
N PRO A 70 -15.34 8.61 2.05
CA PRO A 70 -14.17 7.80 2.38
C PRO A 70 -13.12 7.92 1.26
N PHE A 71 -11.90 8.33 1.61
CA PHE A 71 -10.75 8.26 0.70
C PHE A 71 -10.17 6.85 0.73
N ILE A 72 -10.43 6.07 -0.30
CA ILE A 72 -9.80 4.77 -0.49
C ILE A 72 -8.41 5.02 -1.06
N ARG A 73 -7.37 4.61 -0.33
CA ARG A 73 -5.98 4.70 -0.77
C ARG A 73 -5.47 3.31 -1.15
N TYR A 74 -4.78 3.26 -2.28
CA TYR A 74 -4.11 2.08 -2.81
C TYR A 74 -2.65 2.41 -3.08
N ILE A 75 -1.80 1.39 -3.18
CA ILE A 75 -0.40 1.57 -3.60
C ILE A 75 -0.40 2.18 -5.01
N ASN A 76 0.24 3.32 -5.15
CA ASN A 76 0.38 4.06 -6.40
C ASN A 76 1.85 4.34 -6.74
N ILE A 77 2.11 5.02 -7.84
CA ILE A 77 3.48 5.33 -8.29
C ILE A 77 4.21 6.24 -7.30
N GLU A 78 3.52 7.22 -6.72
CA GLU A 78 4.12 8.13 -5.73
C GLU A 78 4.57 7.39 -4.49
N ASP A 79 3.78 6.42 -4.00
CA ASP A 79 4.17 5.55 -2.88
C ASP A 79 5.43 4.75 -3.22
N SER A 80 5.51 4.18 -4.44
CA SER A 80 6.69 3.43 -4.87
C SER A 80 7.93 4.33 -4.93
N GLU A 81 7.82 5.55 -5.47
CA GLU A 81 8.93 6.50 -5.51
C GLU A 81 9.45 6.86 -4.11
N GLN A 82 8.54 7.11 -3.16
CA GLN A 82 8.90 7.43 -1.78
C GLN A 82 9.59 6.26 -1.08
N VAL A 83 9.07 5.04 -1.22
CA VAL A 83 9.66 3.83 -0.64
C VAL A 83 11.00 3.51 -1.29
N LEU A 84 11.11 3.56 -2.62
CA LEU A 84 12.37 3.37 -3.36
C LEU A 84 13.43 4.38 -2.93
N ARG A 85 13.03 5.64 -2.73
CA ARG A 85 13.95 6.67 -2.21
C ARG A 85 14.44 6.35 -0.80
N ALA A 86 13.55 5.90 0.07
CA ALA A 86 13.94 5.50 1.43
C ALA A 86 14.91 4.31 1.43
N ILE A 87 14.66 3.29 0.59
CA ILE A 87 15.57 2.15 0.42
C ILE A 87 16.93 2.60 -0.10
N ARG A 88 16.98 3.44 -1.14
CA ARG A 88 18.24 3.95 -1.73
C ARG A 88 19.07 4.79 -0.77
N LEU A 89 18.43 5.50 0.16
CA LEU A 89 19.09 6.30 1.19
C LEU A 89 19.55 5.46 2.40
N THR A 90 19.15 4.20 2.47
CA THR A 90 19.57 3.27 3.51
C THR A 90 20.94 2.67 3.13
N PRO A 91 21.92 2.65 4.06
CA PRO A 91 23.19 1.96 3.81
C PRO A 91 22.97 0.51 3.37
N PRO A 92 23.75 0.00 2.40
CA PRO A 92 23.48 -1.31 1.80
C PRO A 92 23.39 -2.49 2.77
N ASP A 93 24.18 -2.45 3.84
CA ASP A 93 24.24 -3.55 4.82
C ASP A 93 23.33 -3.32 6.04
N MET A 94 22.64 -2.17 6.09
CA MET A 94 21.72 -1.86 7.20
C MET A 94 20.40 -2.61 7.02
N PRO A 95 19.92 -3.34 8.05
CA PRO A 95 18.63 -4.01 7.97
C PRO A 95 17.49 -3.03 7.69
N ILE A 96 16.48 -3.46 6.91
CA ILE A 96 15.24 -2.72 6.66
C ILE A 96 14.08 -3.43 7.36
N ASP A 97 13.30 -2.67 8.12
CA ASP A 97 11.99 -3.07 8.64
C ASP A 97 10.90 -2.26 7.91
N LEU A 98 10.19 -2.87 6.98
CA LEU A 98 9.06 -2.26 6.28
C LEU A 98 7.75 -2.61 6.97
N ILE A 99 7.10 -1.64 7.60
CA ILE A 99 5.77 -1.80 8.19
C ILE A 99 4.72 -1.53 7.12
N ILE A 100 3.92 -2.54 6.80
CA ILE A 100 2.92 -2.45 5.73
C ILE A 100 1.50 -2.70 6.24
N HIS A 101 0.57 -1.82 5.84
CA HIS A 101 -0.88 -1.99 6.04
C HIS A 101 -1.60 -1.41 4.82
N THR A 102 -2.11 -2.28 3.95
CA THR A 102 -2.63 -1.83 2.65
C THR A 102 -3.60 -2.84 2.02
N PRO A 103 -4.64 -2.38 1.31
CA PRO A 103 -5.48 -3.24 0.48
C PRO A 103 -4.80 -3.68 -0.83
N GLY A 104 -3.55 -3.21 -1.09
CA GLY A 104 -2.86 -3.42 -2.36
C GLY A 104 -2.89 -2.19 -3.25
N GLY A 105 -2.75 -2.37 -4.55
CA GLY A 105 -2.78 -1.29 -5.52
C GLY A 105 -2.16 -1.66 -6.87
N LEU A 106 -1.52 -0.69 -7.53
CA LEU A 106 -0.93 -0.88 -8.85
C LEU A 106 0.17 -1.96 -8.82
N ALA A 107 0.03 -2.97 -9.67
CA ALA A 107 1.01 -4.06 -9.81
C ALA A 107 2.41 -3.52 -10.09
N LEU A 108 2.54 -2.52 -11.00
CA LEU A 108 3.80 -1.88 -11.32
C LEU A 108 4.49 -1.28 -10.10
N ALA A 109 3.76 -0.51 -9.29
CA ALA A 109 4.30 0.13 -8.08
C ALA A 109 4.74 -0.91 -7.05
N SER A 110 3.92 -1.95 -6.86
CA SER A 110 4.21 -3.04 -5.91
C SER A 110 5.43 -3.87 -6.34
N THR A 111 5.55 -4.21 -7.63
CA THR A 111 6.71 -4.94 -8.15
C THR A 111 8.00 -4.11 -8.10
N GLN A 112 7.92 -2.79 -8.30
CA GLN A 112 9.06 -1.89 -8.13
C GLN A 112 9.59 -1.92 -6.69
N ILE A 113 8.69 -1.83 -5.70
CA ILE A 113 9.07 -1.91 -4.29
C ILE A 113 9.65 -3.29 -3.96
N ALA A 114 8.97 -4.37 -4.35
CA ALA A 114 9.43 -5.74 -4.12
C ALA A 114 10.82 -5.99 -4.70
N ASN A 115 11.07 -5.58 -5.96
CA ASN A 115 12.37 -5.69 -6.59
C ASN A 115 13.48 -4.91 -5.87
N ALA A 116 13.14 -3.75 -5.29
CA ALA A 116 14.10 -2.96 -4.55
C ALA A 116 14.47 -3.61 -3.20
N LEU A 117 13.52 -4.27 -2.56
CA LEU A 117 13.74 -5.03 -1.33
C LEU A 117 14.61 -6.26 -1.59
N VAL A 118 14.32 -7.07 -2.61
CA VAL A 118 15.13 -8.24 -3.02
C VAL A 118 16.58 -7.85 -3.33
N ARG A 119 16.80 -6.67 -3.93
CA ARG A 119 18.16 -6.19 -4.28
C ARG A 119 18.91 -5.56 -3.10
N HIS A 120 18.27 -5.33 -1.98
CA HIS A 120 18.92 -4.80 -0.81
C HIS A 120 19.84 -5.86 -0.19
N LYS A 121 21.07 -5.48 0.20
CA LYS A 121 22.07 -6.44 0.69
C LYS A 121 21.88 -6.83 2.16
N GLY A 122 21.37 -5.89 2.95
CA GLY A 122 21.08 -6.13 4.37
C GLY A 122 19.77 -6.88 4.56
N PRO A 123 19.55 -7.50 5.72
CA PRO A 123 18.31 -8.22 6.00
C PRO A 123 17.06 -7.34 5.85
N VAL A 124 16.06 -7.83 5.15
CA VAL A 124 14.77 -7.18 4.93
C VAL A 124 13.68 -7.91 5.69
N ARG A 125 12.97 -7.20 6.53
CA ARG A 125 11.80 -7.72 7.25
C ARG A 125 10.57 -6.89 6.91
N VAL A 126 9.47 -7.57 6.58
CA VAL A 126 8.18 -6.92 6.41
C VAL A 126 7.30 -7.23 7.61
N ILE A 127 6.78 -6.18 8.24
CA ILE A 127 5.94 -6.26 9.43
C ILE A 127 4.50 -5.94 9.02
N VAL A 128 3.59 -6.90 9.22
CA VAL A 128 2.16 -6.78 8.88
C VAL A 128 1.35 -6.74 10.18
N PRO A 129 0.99 -5.55 10.67
CA PRO A 129 0.25 -5.43 11.95
C PRO A 129 -1.23 -5.78 11.82
N HIS A 130 -1.83 -5.75 10.63
CA HIS A 130 -3.24 -6.03 10.43
C HIS A 130 -3.54 -6.75 9.11
N TYR A 131 -3.29 -6.13 7.95
CA TYR A 131 -3.41 -6.82 6.66
C TYR A 131 -2.50 -6.21 5.59
N ALA A 132 -2.10 -7.06 4.64
CA ALA A 132 -1.48 -6.66 3.39
C ALA A 132 -2.07 -7.54 2.27
N MET A 133 -2.85 -6.91 1.37
CA MET A 133 -3.58 -7.60 0.32
C MET A 133 -2.93 -7.35 -1.03
N SER A 134 -3.10 -8.27 -1.98
CA SER A 134 -2.69 -8.09 -3.38
C SER A 134 -1.23 -7.60 -3.51
N GLY A 135 -1.00 -6.40 -4.07
CA GLY A 135 0.33 -5.79 -4.15
C GLY A 135 1.07 -5.66 -2.81
N GLY A 136 0.33 -5.58 -1.69
CA GLY A 136 0.91 -5.63 -0.35
C GLY A 136 1.50 -7.01 -0.02
N THR A 137 0.85 -8.07 -0.43
CA THR A 137 1.38 -9.44 -0.32
C THR A 137 2.63 -9.63 -1.17
N LEU A 138 2.65 -9.09 -2.43
CA LEU A 138 3.86 -9.12 -3.27
C LEU A 138 5.06 -8.49 -2.57
N ILE A 139 4.85 -7.34 -1.94
CA ILE A 139 5.90 -6.65 -1.20
C ILE A 139 6.34 -7.48 0.01
N ALA A 140 5.40 -8.11 0.72
CA ALA A 140 5.73 -8.97 1.86
C ALA A 140 6.55 -10.19 1.45
N LEU A 141 6.22 -10.83 0.32
CA LEU A 141 6.94 -11.99 -0.23
C LEU A 141 8.37 -11.67 -0.71
N ALA A 142 8.71 -10.41 -0.87
CA ALA A 142 10.06 -9.97 -1.24
C ALA A 142 11.02 -9.83 -0.03
N ALA A 143 10.54 -10.07 1.19
CA ALA A 143 11.33 -9.97 2.41
C ALA A 143 11.96 -11.30 2.81
N ASP A 144 13.12 -11.24 3.47
CA ASP A 144 13.75 -12.42 4.09
C ASP A 144 12.91 -12.97 5.25
N GLU A 145 12.15 -12.09 5.93
CA GLU A 145 11.31 -12.46 7.05
C GLU A 145 10.00 -11.66 7.04
N ILE A 146 8.87 -12.35 7.22
CA ILE A 146 7.55 -11.72 7.39
C ILE A 146 7.13 -11.86 8.86
N ILE A 147 6.95 -10.73 9.54
CA ILE A 147 6.47 -10.68 10.92
C ILE A 147 5.01 -10.24 10.90
N MET A 148 4.13 -11.09 11.39
CA MET A 148 2.68 -10.84 11.40
C MET A 148 2.14 -10.80 12.82
N ASP A 149 1.15 -9.91 13.06
CA ASP A 149 0.29 -10.04 14.23
C ASP A 149 -0.49 -11.38 14.13
N PRO A 150 -0.82 -12.06 15.25
CA PRO A 150 -1.59 -13.31 15.22
C PRO A 150 -2.91 -13.24 14.45
N ASN A 151 -3.51 -12.07 14.33
CA ASN A 151 -4.75 -11.83 13.59
C ASN A 151 -4.52 -11.15 12.23
N ALA A 152 -3.27 -10.93 11.84
CA ALA A 152 -2.97 -10.30 10.56
C ALA A 152 -3.22 -11.24 9.38
N VAL A 153 -3.54 -10.66 8.23
CA VAL A 153 -3.90 -11.40 7.02
C VAL A 153 -3.04 -10.94 5.84
N LEU A 154 -2.55 -11.91 5.07
CA LEU A 154 -2.06 -11.72 3.71
C LEU A 154 -3.13 -12.22 2.74
N GLY A 155 -3.45 -11.40 1.72
CA GLY A 155 -4.44 -11.78 0.71
C GLY A 155 -3.82 -12.36 -0.55
N PRO A 156 -4.66 -12.86 -1.47
CA PRO A 156 -4.23 -13.32 -2.78
C PRO A 156 -3.63 -12.16 -3.61
N VAL A 157 -2.91 -12.53 -4.66
CA VAL A 157 -2.23 -11.60 -5.57
C VAL A 157 -2.88 -11.67 -6.96
N ASP A 158 -4.15 -11.95 -7.02
CA ASP A 158 -4.91 -12.14 -8.25
C ASP A 158 -4.96 -10.86 -9.09
N PRO A 159 -4.52 -10.90 -10.37
CA PRO A 159 -4.61 -9.76 -11.25
C PRO A 159 -6.07 -9.37 -11.51
N GLN A 160 -6.32 -8.06 -11.56
CA GLN A 160 -7.65 -7.54 -11.86
C GLN A 160 -7.62 -6.74 -13.16
N LEU A 161 -8.57 -7.00 -14.05
CA LEU A 161 -8.80 -6.25 -15.27
C LEU A 161 -10.10 -5.46 -15.12
N GLN A 162 -10.01 -4.13 -15.11
CA GLN A 162 -11.17 -3.25 -14.90
C GLN A 162 -11.95 -3.55 -13.61
N GLY A 163 -11.27 -3.98 -12.55
CA GLY A 163 -11.88 -4.35 -11.27
C GLY A 163 -12.47 -5.76 -11.22
N ILE A 164 -12.34 -6.56 -12.28
CA ILE A 164 -12.81 -7.96 -12.34
C ILE A 164 -11.59 -8.88 -12.18
N PRO A 165 -11.62 -9.88 -11.27
CA PRO A 165 -10.55 -10.86 -11.15
C PRO A 165 -10.32 -11.62 -12.46
N ALA A 166 -9.06 -11.70 -12.91
CA ALA A 166 -8.70 -12.37 -14.16
C ALA A 166 -9.17 -13.83 -14.20
N ALA A 167 -9.06 -14.55 -13.10
CA ALA A 167 -9.55 -15.92 -12.96
C ALA A 167 -11.08 -16.04 -13.18
N SER A 168 -11.84 -15.02 -12.80
CA SER A 168 -13.30 -14.99 -13.02
C SER A 168 -13.65 -14.76 -14.50
N ILE A 169 -12.83 -13.97 -15.20
CA ILE A 169 -13.00 -13.76 -16.64
C ILE A 169 -12.77 -15.07 -17.40
N LEU A 170 -11.74 -15.83 -17.05
CA LEU A 170 -11.44 -17.12 -17.68
C LEU A 170 -12.55 -18.16 -17.46
N LYS A 171 -13.21 -18.14 -16.30
CA LYS A 171 -14.36 -19.05 -16.03
C LYS A 171 -15.53 -18.86 -17.00
N VAL A 172 -15.64 -17.73 -17.71
CA VAL A 172 -16.67 -17.55 -18.74
C VAL A 172 -16.42 -18.49 -19.90
N LEU A 173 -15.14 -18.69 -20.30
CA LEU A 173 -14.76 -19.61 -21.39
C LEU A 173 -15.03 -21.07 -21.04
N GLU A 174 -15.00 -21.43 -19.75
CA GLU A 174 -15.30 -22.80 -19.31
C GLU A 174 -16.81 -23.09 -19.25
N LYS A 175 -17.65 -22.05 -19.15
CA LYS A 175 -19.09 -22.17 -18.91
C LYS A 175 -19.98 -21.93 -20.14
N LYS A 176 -19.43 -21.36 -21.21
CA LYS A 176 -20.15 -21.02 -22.43
C LYS A 176 -19.45 -21.61 -23.65
N ASP A 177 -20.23 -22.00 -24.65
CA ASP A 177 -19.68 -22.31 -25.96
C ASP A 177 -19.08 -21.06 -26.60
N ILE A 178 -17.95 -21.22 -27.32
CA ILE A 178 -17.24 -20.09 -27.96
C ILE A 178 -18.16 -19.25 -28.85
N LYS A 179 -19.10 -19.90 -29.57
CA LYS A 179 -20.08 -19.24 -30.46
C LYS A 179 -21.05 -18.29 -29.73
N ASP A 180 -21.20 -18.47 -28.39
CA ASP A 180 -22.09 -17.68 -27.53
C ASP A 180 -21.34 -16.64 -26.72
N ILE A 181 -20.03 -16.45 -27.01
CA ILE A 181 -19.15 -15.49 -26.35
C ILE A 181 -18.84 -14.36 -27.34
N GLU A 182 -18.98 -13.12 -26.89
CA GLU A 182 -18.63 -11.94 -27.66
C GLU A 182 -17.11 -11.84 -27.85
N ASP A 183 -16.64 -11.38 -29.01
CA ASP A 183 -15.21 -11.21 -29.33
C ASP A 183 -14.46 -10.39 -28.29
N HIS A 184 -15.09 -9.35 -27.74
CA HIS A 184 -14.50 -8.53 -26.69
C HIS A 184 -14.16 -9.36 -25.44
N THR A 185 -15.05 -10.29 -25.04
CA THR A 185 -14.82 -11.18 -23.90
C THR A 185 -13.66 -12.14 -24.16
N LEU A 186 -13.52 -12.64 -25.40
CA LEU A 186 -12.39 -13.50 -25.79
C LEU A 186 -11.05 -12.75 -25.72
N ILE A 187 -11.02 -11.49 -26.18
CA ILE A 187 -9.83 -10.64 -26.12
C ILE A 187 -9.44 -10.36 -24.65
N ILE A 188 -10.43 -10.02 -23.81
CA ILE A 188 -10.18 -9.78 -22.38
C ILE A 188 -9.70 -11.05 -21.66
N ALA A 189 -10.22 -12.21 -22.06
CA ALA A 189 -9.80 -13.50 -21.51
C ALA A 189 -8.33 -13.83 -21.88
N ASP A 190 -7.89 -13.54 -23.11
CA ASP A 190 -6.47 -13.68 -23.49
C ASP A 190 -5.55 -12.76 -22.64
N VAL A 191 -5.97 -11.51 -22.42
CA VAL A 191 -5.25 -10.58 -21.53
C VAL A 191 -5.26 -11.08 -20.09
N ALA A 192 -6.37 -11.64 -19.62
CA ALA A 192 -6.50 -12.20 -18.27
C ALA A 192 -5.54 -13.38 -18.05
N GLN A 193 -5.43 -14.28 -19.02
CA GLN A 193 -4.50 -15.41 -18.97
C GLN A 193 -3.05 -14.90 -18.87
N LYS A 194 -2.67 -13.97 -19.76
CA LYS A 194 -1.32 -13.37 -19.73
C LYS A 194 -1.00 -12.69 -18.41
N ALA A 195 -1.98 -12.01 -17.80
CA ALA A 195 -1.80 -11.35 -16.51
C ALA A 195 -1.59 -12.36 -15.38
N ILE A 196 -2.33 -13.48 -15.38
CA ILE A 196 -2.13 -14.58 -14.42
C ILE A 196 -0.76 -15.21 -14.59
N ASP A 197 -0.36 -15.54 -15.83
CA ASP A 197 0.93 -16.18 -16.11
C ASP A 197 2.10 -15.28 -15.68
N GLN A 198 2.03 -13.98 -15.94
CA GLN A 198 3.01 -13.02 -15.48
C GLN A 198 3.08 -12.96 -13.95
N MET A 199 1.94 -12.99 -13.27
CA MET A 199 1.90 -12.95 -11.81
C MET A 199 2.44 -14.24 -11.20
N VAL A 200 2.08 -15.41 -11.73
CA VAL A 200 2.60 -16.71 -11.30
C VAL A 200 4.12 -16.73 -11.44
N ASN A 201 4.64 -16.32 -12.60
CA ASN A 201 6.09 -16.29 -12.84
C ASN A 201 6.80 -15.33 -11.86
N TYR A 202 6.21 -14.15 -11.62
CA TYR A 202 6.81 -13.16 -10.73
C TYR A 202 6.78 -13.60 -9.25
N VAL A 203 5.66 -14.11 -8.77
CA VAL A 203 5.55 -14.64 -7.40
C VAL A 203 6.46 -15.85 -7.22
N GLY A 204 6.48 -16.76 -8.20
CA GLY A 204 7.39 -17.91 -8.19
C GLY A 204 8.85 -17.48 -8.08
N TRP A 205 9.25 -16.48 -8.87
CA TRP A 205 10.60 -15.92 -8.78
C TRP A 205 10.88 -15.32 -7.38
N LEU A 206 9.99 -14.53 -6.81
CA LEU A 206 10.18 -13.98 -5.45
C LEU A 206 10.39 -15.07 -4.39
N LEU A 207 9.59 -16.14 -4.45
CA LEU A 207 9.70 -17.25 -3.52
C LEU A 207 11.01 -18.04 -3.68
N MET A 208 11.50 -18.19 -4.93
CA MET A 208 12.79 -18.83 -5.20
C MET A 208 13.97 -17.96 -4.74
N GLU A 209 13.92 -16.64 -4.90
CA GLU A 209 14.95 -15.73 -4.36
C GLU A 209 15.07 -15.86 -2.82
N ASN A 210 13.98 -16.18 -2.14
CA ASN A 210 13.94 -16.46 -0.71
C ASN A 210 14.25 -17.94 -0.37
N GLY A 211 14.83 -18.70 -1.30
CA GLY A 211 15.33 -20.05 -1.07
C GLY A 211 14.27 -21.17 -1.13
N MET A 212 13.07 -20.89 -1.65
CA MET A 212 12.05 -21.92 -1.83
C MET A 212 12.36 -22.79 -3.04
N GLU A 213 12.10 -24.09 -2.94
CA GLU A 213 12.20 -25.03 -4.06
C GLU A 213 11.24 -24.65 -5.19
N GLU A 214 11.69 -24.79 -6.45
CA GLU A 214 10.99 -24.31 -7.65
C GLU A 214 9.56 -24.87 -7.78
N GLU A 215 9.38 -26.17 -7.60
CA GLU A 215 8.04 -26.80 -7.71
C GLU A 215 7.07 -26.25 -6.67
N LYS A 216 7.54 -26.11 -5.42
CA LYS A 216 6.75 -25.53 -4.33
C LYS A 216 6.44 -24.08 -4.55
N ALA A 217 7.43 -23.30 -5.03
CA ALA A 217 7.27 -21.89 -5.36
C ALA A 217 6.21 -21.67 -6.45
N LYS A 218 6.24 -22.47 -7.52
CA LYS A 218 5.24 -22.44 -8.59
C LYS A 218 3.85 -22.82 -8.11
N ALA A 219 3.72 -23.86 -7.29
CA ALA A 219 2.42 -24.27 -6.74
C ALA A 219 1.78 -23.15 -5.88
N ILE A 220 2.56 -22.55 -4.98
CA ILE A 220 2.10 -21.43 -4.15
C ILE A 220 1.76 -20.22 -5.02
N ALA A 221 2.60 -19.90 -6.01
CA ALA A 221 2.37 -18.79 -6.92
C ALA A 221 1.05 -18.96 -7.70
N GLN A 222 0.72 -20.17 -8.14
CA GLN A 222 -0.52 -20.49 -8.82
C GLN A 222 -1.74 -20.26 -7.92
N GLU A 223 -1.70 -20.70 -6.67
CA GLU A 223 -2.79 -20.49 -5.70
C GLU A 223 -2.99 -18.98 -5.42
N LEU A 224 -1.90 -18.26 -5.16
CA LEU A 224 -1.97 -16.82 -4.88
C LEU A 224 -2.47 -16.00 -6.07
N ALA A 225 -2.04 -16.32 -7.31
CA ALA A 225 -2.41 -15.57 -8.50
C ALA A 225 -3.82 -15.87 -9.01
N THR A 226 -4.43 -16.99 -8.61
CA THR A 226 -5.79 -17.36 -9.00
C THR A 226 -6.82 -17.07 -7.92
N GLY A 227 -6.39 -16.66 -6.73
CA GLY A 227 -7.28 -16.34 -5.61
C GLY A 227 -7.99 -17.56 -5.02
N LYS A 228 -7.35 -18.73 -5.08
CA LYS A 228 -7.86 -19.98 -4.49
C LYS A 228 -7.43 -20.13 -3.05
#